data_fd491cff5cfece3f5e1a175ef4ab73a3
#
_entry.id   fd491cff5cfece3f5e1a175ef4ab73a3
#
_cell.length_a   1.000
_cell.length_b   1.000
_cell.length_c   1.000
_cell.angle_alpha   90.00
_cell.angle_beta   90.00
_cell.angle_gamma   90.00
#
_symmetry.space_group_name_H-M   'P 1'
#
loop_
_entity.id
_entity.type
_entity.pdbx_description
1 polymer ?
#
loop_
_entity_poly.entity_id
_entity_poly.type
_entity_poly.pdbx_seq_one_letter_code
_entity_poly.pdbx_strand_id
1 'polypeptide(L)'
;MQKILCFLTIEKMLSNKIQSFANENLLNQALLDKFIQSTKINITNIILSGGKSPMGFYKLLAKQNVDWLNYKITLSDERDVNSDHKLSNEGIIKSVINNDEFNNSFISLRDINAEQKLININKYQFCLLGMGMDGHFASIFPDMSNLNDAYNLSDPLISIPDGYPDVPRISMTLKELNKSDEIILLIKDKVKIDLICSNRTNSEALPIDKLISMCSDKLHIFSVG
;
A
#
# COMPACT_ATOMS: atom_id res chain seq x y z
N MET A 1 -8.82 30.07 -17.90
CA MET A 1 -8.15 30.52 -16.64
C MET A 1 -8.32 29.51 -15.48
N GLN A 2 -9.52 29.02 -15.15
CA GLN A 2 -9.73 28.03 -14.06
C GLN A 2 -8.97 26.69 -14.25
N LYS A 3 -8.85 26.16 -15.47
CA LYS A 3 -8.10 24.92 -15.74
C LYS A 3 -6.59 25.05 -15.47
N ILE A 4 -5.98 26.20 -15.77
CA ILE A 4 -4.54 26.44 -15.56
C ILE A 4 -4.23 26.63 -14.08
N LEU A 5 -5.15 27.21 -13.30
CA LEU A 5 -4.98 27.38 -11.86
C LEU A 5 -5.05 26.05 -11.11
N CYS A 6 -5.89 25.10 -11.56
CA CYS A 6 -5.99 23.74 -11.03
C CYS A 6 -4.72 22.93 -11.34
N PHE A 7 -4.09 23.14 -12.48
CA PHE A 7 -2.84 22.53 -12.92
C PHE A 7 -1.68 22.79 -11.95
N LEU A 8 -1.45 24.06 -11.67
CA LEU A 8 -0.38 24.51 -10.76
C LEU A 8 -0.58 24.02 -9.33
N THR A 9 -1.81 23.63 -8.95
CA THR A 9 -2.13 23.20 -7.59
C THR A 9 -1.81 21.72 -7.40
N ILE A 10 -2.10 20.84 -8.34
CA ILE A 10 -1.85 19.38 -8.24
C ILE A 10 -0.36 19.07 -8.37
N GLU A 11 0.32 19.62 -9.38
CA GLU A 11 1.77 19.46 -9.54
C GLU A 11 2.53 19.99 -8.32
N LYS A 12 2.16 21.16 -7.81
CA LYS A 12 2.78 21.75 -6.62
C LYS A 12 2.47 20.96 -5.35
N MET A 13 1.28 20.35 -5.26
CA MET A 13 0.87 19.51 -4.15
C MET A 13 1.62 18.17 -4.15
N LEU A 14 1.83 17.57 -5.33
CA LEU A 14 2.55 16.32 -5.49
C LEU A 14 4.07 16.50 -5.41
N SER A 15 4.64 17.60 -5.93
CA SER A 15 6.07 17.85 -5.90
C SER A 15 6.64 17.87 -4.48
N ASN A 16 5.86 18.33 -3.51
CA ASN A 16 6.26 18.33 -2.11
C ASN A 16 6.15 16.96 -1.43
N LYS A 17 5.53 15.97 -2.09
CA LYS A 17 5.30 14.61 -1.57
C LYS A 17 6.22 13.57 -2.20
N ILE A 18 6.76 13.88 -3.39
CA ILE A 18 7.66 12.99 -4.10
C ILE A 18 9.08 13.19 -3.57
N GLN A 19 9.63 12.11 -3.00
CA GLN A 19 11.04 12.00 -2.62
C GLN A 19 11.73 11.07 -3.62
N SER A 20 12.62 11.63 -4.42
CA SER A 20 13.39 10.90 -5.42
C SER A 20 14.77 10.53 -4.87
N PHE A 21 15.14 9.26 -5.02
CA PHE A 21 16.40 8.70 -4.55
C PHE A 21 17.27 8.32 -5.75
N ALA A 22 18.57 8.53 -5.66
CA ALA A 22 19.51 8.28 -6.75
C ALA A 22 19.59 6.80 -7.19
N ASN A 23 19.17 5.86 -6.34
CA ASN A 23 19.14 4.44 -6.65
C ASN A 23 18.25 3.66 -5.66
N GLU A 24 17.95 2.39 -5.99
CA GLU A 24 17.11 1.52 -5.17
C GLU A 24 17.65 1.26 -3.76
N ASN A 25 18.97 1.23 -3.57
CA ASN A 25 19.55 0.99 -2.24
C ASN A 25 19.23 2.15 -1.29
N LEU A 26 19.40 3.38 -1.76
CA LEU A 26 19.07 4.59 -0.98
C LEU A 26 17.57 4.67 -0.71
N LEU A 27 16.74 4.34 -1.70
CA LEU A 27 15.30 4.29 -1.53
C LEU A 27 14.89 3.25 -0.47
N ASN A 28 15.42 2.02 -0.55
CA ASN A 28 15.10 0.96 0.41
C ASN A 28 15.59 1.31 1.82
N GLN A 29 16.74 1.99 1.95
CA GLN A 29 17.23 2.48 3.25
C GLN A 29 16.31 3.56 3.81
N ALA A 30 15.93 4.55 3.00
CA ALA A 30 15.01 5.60 3.43
C ALA A 30 13.63 5.04 3.83
N LEU A 31 13.17 3.99 3.13
CA LEU A 31 11.93 3.29 3.48
C LEU A 31 12.06 2.56 4.84
N LEU A 32 13.21 1.93 5.10
CA LEU A 32 13.50 1.31 6.39
C LEU A 32 13.57 2.36 7.51
N ASP A 33 14.24 3.48 7.29
CA ASP A 33 14.34 4.57 8.27
C ASP A 33 12.95 5.14 8.59
N LYS A 34 12.12 5.32 7.56
CA LYS A 34 10.73 5.78 7.72
C LYS A 34 9.89 4.75 8.48
N PHE A 35 10.02 3.47 8.17
CA PHE A 35 9.38 2.38 8.93
C PHE A 35 9.77 2.43 10.40
N ILE A 36 11.06 2.45 10.71
CA ILE A 36 11.56 2.50 12.10
C ILE A 36 11.04 3.76 12.81
N GLN A 37 11.01 4.91 12.14
CA GLN A 37 10.50 6.16 12.71
C GLN A 37 9.01 6.06 13.06
N SER A 38 8.19 5.52 12.14
CA SER A 38 6.74 5.43 12.29
C SER A 38 6.30 4.39 13.31
N THR A 39 7.17 3.42 13.64
CA THR A 39 6.85 2.25 14.48
C THR A 39 7.50 2.28 15.88
N LYS A 40 7.97 3.45 16.33
CA LYS A 40 8.61 3.64 17.67
C LYS A 40 7.63 3.66 18.85
N ILE A 41 6.58 2.86 18.83
CA ILE A 41 5.54 2.80 19.88
C ILE A 41 5.30 1.36 20.33
N ASN A 42 4.70 1.21 21.51
CA ASN A 42 4.56 -0.10 22.15
C ASN A 42 3.63 -1.08 21.40
N ILE A 43 2.58 -0.59 20.75
CA ILE A 43 1.66 -1.43 19.96
C ILE A 43 1.58 -0.81 18.57
N THR A 44 1.97 -1.56 17.58
CA THR A 44 2.12 -1.06 16.21
C THR A 44 1.31 -1.90 15.23
N ASN A 45 0.40 -1.26 14.52
CA ASN A 45 -0.34 -1.89 13.43
C ASN A 45 0.24 -1.41 12.10
N ILE A 46 0.56 -2.32 11.21
CA ILE A 46 1.14 -1.99 9.91
C ILE A 46 0.45 -2.70 8.76
N ILE A 47 0.42 -2.02 7.62
CA ILE A 47 -0.05 -2.56 6.36
C ILE A 47 1.15 -2.68 5.41
N LEU A 48 1.38 -3.88 4.90
CA LEU A 48 2.42 -4.16 3.92
C LEU A 48 1.81 -4.44 2.55
N SER A 49 2.59 -4.31 1.50
CA SER A 49 2.18 -4.59 0.12
C SER A 49 3.01 -5.69 -0.49
N GLY A 50 2.39 -6.51 -1.32
CA GLY A 50 3.08 -7.49 -2.14
C GLY A 50 3.84 -6.90 -3.32
N GLY A 51 4.14 -7.75 -4.28
CA GLY A 51 4.82 -7.38 -5.51
C GLY A 51 6.34 -7.30 -5.40
N LYS A 52 6.98 -6.92 -6.50
CA LYS A 52 8.45 -6.91 -6.61
C LYS A 52 9.10 -5.66 -6.03
N SER A 53 8.39 -4.53 -6.04
CA SER A 53 8.96 -3.23 -5.66
C SER A 53 9.46 -3.18 -4.21
N PRO A 54 8.75 -3.71 -3.19
CA PRO A 54 9.20 -3.62 -1.80
C PRO A 54 10.21 -4.69 -1.38
N MET A 55 10.59 -5.63 -2.26
CA MET A 55 11.46 -6.76 -1.88
C MET A 55 12.83 -6.34 -1.32
N GLY A 56 13.42 -5.26 -1.83
CA GLY A 56 14.67 -4.71 -1.29
C GLY A 56 14.52 -4.24 0.15
N PHE A 57 13.43 -3.55 0.46
CA PHE A 57 13.08 -3.14 1.80
C PHE A 57 12.86 -4.34 2.74
N TYR A 58 12.09 -5.35 2.33
CA TYR A 58 11.88 -6.54 3.17
C TYR A 58 13.16 -7.30 3.48
N LYS A 59 14.11 -7.37 2.53
CA LYS A 59 15.44 -7.94 2.77
C LYS A 59 16.28 -7.12 3.77
N LEU A 60 16.11 -5.80 3.82
CA LEU A 60 16.75 -4.97 4.84
C LEU A 60 16.06 -5.12 6.19
N LEU A 61 14.73 -5.16 6.19
CA LEU A 61 13.90 -5.30 7.39
C LEU A 61 14.16 -6.65 8.09
N ALA A 62 14.35 -7.73 7.33
CA ALA A 62 14.70 -9.07 7.83
C ALA A 62 16.02 -9.09 8.62
N LYS A 63 16.89 -8.11 8.43
CA LYS A 63 18.19 -8.00 9.13
C LYS A 63 18.11 -7.14 10.40
N GLN A 64 16.95 -6.53 10.66
CA GLN A 64 16.76 -5.68 11.83
C GLN A 64 16.32 -6.53 13.03
N ASN A 65 16.74 -6.09 14.21
CA ASN A 65 16.23 -6.64 15.47
C ASN A 65 14.93 -5.91 15.83
N VAL A 66 13.79 -6.39 15.33
CA VAL A 66 12.45 -5.85 15.58
C VAL A 66 11.73 -6.76 16.58
N ASP A 67 11.16 -6.18 17.61
CA ASP A 67 10.28 -6.89 18.54
C ASP A 67 8.88 -7.06 17.94
N TRP A 68 8.72 -8.10 17.13
CA TRP A 68 7.50 -8.37 16.38
C TRP A 68 6.29 -8.70 17.25
N LEU A 69 6.49 -9.11 18.51
CA LEU A 69 5.39 -9.42 19.43
C LEU A 69 4.49 -8.22 19.72
N ASN A 70 5.02 -7.02 19.53
CA ASN A 70 4.28 -5.77 19.69
C ASN A 70 3.59 -5.29 18.39
N TYR A 71 3.62 -6.09 17.31
CA TYR A 71 3.06 -5.73 16.03
C TYR A 71 1.79 -6.51 15.71
N LYS A 72 0.88 -5.86 14.99
CA LYS A 72 -0.15 -6.49 14.15
C LYS A 72 0.14 -6.15 12.72
N ILE A 73 0.42 -7.16 11.93
CA ILE A 73 0.89 -7.04 10.56
C ILE A 73 -0.20 -7.54 9.63
N THR A 74 -0.51 -6.80 8.60
CA THR A 74 -1.45 -7.24 7.57
C THR A 74 -1.04 -6.73 6.21
N LEU A 75 -1.80 -7.05 5.16
CA LEU A 75 -1.55 -6.65 3.79
C LEU A 75 -2.58 -5.66 3.29
N SER A 76 -2.19 -4.81 2.33
CA SER A 76 -3.13 -3.97 1.58
C SER A 76 -4.09 -4.79 0.72
N ASP A 77 -3.59 -5.91 0.20
CA ASP A 77 -4.33 -6.87 -0.62
C ASP A 77 -3.65 -8.23 -0.63
N GLU A 78 -4.41 -9.25 -0.93
CA GLU A 78 -3.90 -10.60 -1.10
C GLU A 78 -4.62 -11.30 -2.25
N ARG A 79 -3.92 -12.25 -2.87
CA ARG A 79 -4.50 -13.16 -3.82
C ARG A 79 -5.20 -14.28 -3.07
N ASP A 80 -6.42 -14.60 -3.44
CA ASP A 80 -7.21 -15.67 -2.82
C ASP A 80 -6.73 -17.04 -3.30
N VAL A 81 -5.53 -17.38 -2.85
CA VAL A 81 -4.82 -18.64 -3.10
C VAL A 81 -4.19 -19.14 -1.81
N ASN A 82 -3.79 -20.40 -1.74
CA ASN A 82 -3.08 -20.92 -0.57
C ASN A 82 -1.80 -20.13 -0.27
N SER A 83 -1.41 -20.07 1.00
CA SER A 83 -0.23 -19.31 1.45
C SER A 83 1.10 -19.79 0.87
N ASP A 84 1.20 -21.05 0.48
CA ASP A 84 2.36 -21.65 -0.20
C ASP A 84 2.37 -21.42 -1.72
N HIS A 85 1.30 -20.87 -2.27
CA HIS A 85 1.21 -20.58 -3.70
C HIS A 85 2.15 -19.42 -4.08
N LYS A 86 2.81 -19.54 -5.23
CA LYS A 86 3.78 -18.54 -5.75
C LYS A 86 3.23 -17.12 -5.92
N LEU A 87 1.90 -16.96 -5.96
CA LEU A 87 1.24 -15.66 -6.07
C LEU A 87 0.83 -15.09 -4.72
N SER A 88 0.93 -15.83 -3.60
CA SER A 88 0.58 -15.32 -2.28
C SER A 88 1.54 -14.23 -1.84
N ASN A 89 1.02 -13.04 -1.59
CA ASN A 89 1.79 -11.92 -1.03
C ASN A 89 2.29 -12.26 0.38
N GLU A 90 1.41 -12.82 1.21
CA GLU A 90 1.73 -13.27 2.57
C GLU A 90 2.86 -14.30 2.57
N GLY A 91 2.73 -15.35 1.75
CA GLY A 91 3.73 -16.41 1.67
C GLY A 91 5.10 -15.88 1.24
N ILE A 92 5.14 -14.99 0.23
CA ILE A 92 6.37 -14.37 -0.24
C ILE A 92 7.02 -13.52 0.86
N ILE A 93 6.27 -12.65 1.53
CA ILE A 93 6.81 -11.76 2.56
C ILE A 93 7.31 -12.56 3.76
N LYS A 94 6.53 -13.53 4.24
CA LYS A 94 6.93 -14.42 5.33
C LYS A 94 8.22 -15.18 5.01
N SER A 95 8.38 -15.65 3.77
CA SER A 95 9.60 -16.35 3.34
C SER A 95 10.83 -15.43 3.32
N VAL A 96 10.67 -14.15 2.99
CA VAL A 96 11.77 -13.16 2.96
C VAL A 96 12.16 -12.71 4.36
N ILE A 97 11.20 -12.42 5.22
CA ILE A 97 11.45 -11.99 6.60
C ILE A 97 11.97 -13.17 7.44
N ASN A 98 11.44 -14.37 7.22
CA ASN A 98 11.85 -15.63 7.85
C ASN A 98 12.02 -15.53 9.37
N ASN A 99 10.99 -15.08 10.07
CA ASN A 99 10.96 -14.86 11.50
C ASN A 99 9.63 -15.34 12.08
N ASP A 100 9.66 -16.19 13.11
CA ASP A 100 8.46 -16.80 13.67
C ASP A 100 7.57 -15.79 14.41
N GLU A 101 8.14 -14.83 15.11
CA GLU A 101 7.36 -13.79 15.78
C GLU A 101 6.63 -12.89 14.76
N PHE A 102 7.30 -12.54 13.65
CA PHE A 102 6.67 -11.85 12.52
C PHE A 102 5.48 -12.66 11.98
N ASN A 103 5.68 -13.96 11.76
CA ASN A 103 4.65 -14.85 11.24
C ASN A 103 3.43 -14.94 12.19
N ASN A 104 3.68 -14.98 13.49
CA ASN A 104 2.65 -15.07 14.54
C ASN A 104 1.89 -13.74 14.72
N SER A 105 2.52 -12.61 14.40
CA SER A 105 1.92 -11.27 14.48
C SER A 105 1.08 -10.91 13.24
N PHE A 106 1.00 -11.82 12.27
CA PHE A 106 0.36 -11.58 10.99
C PHE A 106 -1.14 -11.86 11.03
N ILE A 107 -1.94 -10.89 10.56
CA ILE A 107 -3.37 -11.05 10.31
C ILE A 107 -3.53 -11.35 8.82
N SER A 108 -3.79 -12.61 8.47
CA SER A 108 -4.05 -13.01 7.09
C SER A 108 -5.39 -12.47 6.62
N LEU A 109 -5.44 -11.86 5.44
CA LEU A 109 -6.69 -11.39 4.84
C LEU A 109 -7.62 -12.55 4.44
N ARG A 110 -7.09 -13.79 4.34
CA ARG A 110 -7.85 -15.01 4.06
C ARG A 110 -8.47 -15.67 5.29
N ASP A 111 -8.12 -15.20 6.49
CA ASP A 111 -8.73 -15.74 7.72
C ASP A 111 -10.21 -15.44 7.73
N ILE A 112 -11.02 -16.44 8.13
CA ILE A 112 -12.47 -16.27 8.26
C ILE A 112 -12.88 -15.15 9.22
N ASN A 113 -12.00 -14.80 10.15
CA ASN A 113 -12.19 -13.73 11.13
C ASN A 113 -11.35 -12.47 10.80
N ALA A 114 -10.82 -12.35 9.57
CA ALA A 114 -9.97 -11.23 9.18
C ALA A 114 -10.68 -9.88 9.41
N GLU A 115 -11.89 -9.71 8.92
CA GLU A 115 -12.66 -8.48 9.07
C GLU A 115 -12.87 -8.10 10.54
N GLN A 116 -13.24 -9.08 11.40
CA GLN A 116 -13.44 -8.82 12.83
C GLN A 116 -12.15 -8.36 13.52
N LYS A 117 -11.00 -8.93 13.12
CA LYS A 117 -9.69 -8.53 13.64
C LYS A 117 -9.34 -7.10 13.19
N LEU A 118 -9.62 -6.76 11.93
CA LEU A 118 -9.31 -5.45 11.35
C LEU A 118 -10.24 -4.34 11.82
N ILE A 119 -11.55 -4.60 12.00
CA ILE A 119 -12.52 -3.63 12.54
C ILE A 119 -12.05 -3.08 13.89
N ASN A 120 -11.40 -3.91 14.71
CA ASN A 120 -10.88 -3.51 16.01
C ASN A 120 -9.56 -2.70 15.93
N ILE A 121 -9.02 -2.50 14.72
CA ILE A 121 -7.86 -1.63 14.50
C ILE A 121 -8.37 -0.23 14.16
N ASN A 122 -8.13 0.70 15.08
CA ASN A 122 -8.53 2.09 14.88
C ASN A 122 -7.52 2.86 14.01
N LYS A 123 -6.26 2.39 13.96
CA LYS A 123 -5.16 3.15 13.37
C LYS A 123 -4.00 2.23 12.98
N TYR A 124 -3.40 2.52 11.84
CA TYR A 124 -2.14 1.92 11.38
C TYR A 124 -1.03 2.98 11.40
N GLN A 125 0.12 2.66 11.96
CA GLN A 125 1.24 3.57 12.06
C GLN A 125 2.00 3.69 10.75
N PHE A 126 1.94 2.63 9.93
CA PHE A 126 2.66 2.58 8.66
C PHE A 126 1.86 1.77 7.65
N CYS A 127 1.73 2.32 6.45
CA CYS A 127 1.11 1.64 5.32
C CYS A 127 2.03 1.75 4.10
N LEU A 128 2.41 0.62 3.53
CA LEU A 128 3.19 0.55 2.30
C LEU A 128 2.29 0.12 1.15
N LEU A 129 2.27 0.91 0.09
CA LEU A 129 1.51 0.65 -1.13
C LEU A 129 2.42 0.66 -2.35
N GLY A 130 2.09 -0.17 -3.32
CA GLY A 130 2.56 -0.08 -4.70
C GLY A 130 1.48 0.47 -5.61
N MET A 131 1.83 0.72 -6.88
CA MET A 131 0.89 1.16 -7.92
C MET A 131 1.12 0.38 -9.21
N GLY A 132 0.03 0.00 -9.89
CA GLY A 132 0.05 -0.55 -11.24
C GLY A 132 0.25 0.52 -12.32
N MET A 133 0.47 0.08 -13.57
CA MET A 133 0.56 0.97 -14.74
C MET A 133 -0.79 1.58 -15.14
N ASP A 134 -1.87 0.96 -14.72
CA ASP A 134 -3.26 1.39 -14.87
C ASP A 134 -3.75 2.28 -13.72
N GLY A 135 -2.86 2.62 -12.79
CA GLY A 135 -3.16 3.45 -11.62
C GLY A 135 -3.89 2.72 -10.49
N HIS A 136 -3.97 1.38 -10.51
CA HIS A 136 -4.48 0.63 -9.37
C HIS A 136 -3.50 0.69 -8.18
N PHE A 137 -4.01 0.64 -6.97
CA PHE A 137 -3.27 0.40 -5.72
C PHE A 137 -3.97 -0.69 -4.92
N ALA A 138 -3.25 -1.41 -4.07
CA ALA A 138 -3.75 -2.65 -3.50
C ALA A 138 -4.31 -3.55 -4.61
N SER A 139 -5.57 -4.01 -4.49
CA SER A 139 -6.29 -4.61 -5.62
C SER A 139 -7.53 -3.80 -6.03
N ILE A 140 -7.45 -2.47 -5.95
CA ILE A 140 -8.50 -1.56 -6.41
C ILE A 140 -8.19 -1.14 -7.85
N PHE A 141 -8.79 -1.86 -8.82
CA PHE A 141 -8.56 -1.68 -10.26
C PHE A 141 -9.55 -0.68 -10.88
N PRO A 142 -9.15 0.06 -11.94
CA PRO A 142 -10.01 1.07 -12.55
C PRO A 142 -11.27 0.50 -13.21
N ASP A 143 -11.22 -0.73 -13.68
CA ASP A 143 -12.27 -1.41 -14.44
C ASP A 143 -13.08 -2.44 -13.61
N MET A 144 -12.80 -2.55 -12.30
CA MET A 144 -13.54 -3.47 -11.45
C MET A 144 -15.00 -3.04 -11.27
N SER A 145 -15.92 -4.01 -11.30
CA SER A 145 -17.38 -3.76 -11.24
C SER A 145 -17.84 -3.13 -9.92
N ASN A 146 -17.12 -3.39 -8.82
CA ASN A 146 -17.42 -2.88 -7.48
C ASN A 146 -16.46 -1.77 -7.01
N LEU A 147 -15.92 -0.97 -7.96
CA LEU A 147 -14.99 0.11 -7.66
C LEU A 147 -15.55 1.15 -6.67
N ASN A 148 -16.82 1.49 -6.82
CA ASN A 148 -17.48 2.43 -5.92
C ASN A 148 -17.53 1.90 -4.48
N ASP A 149 -17.75 0.60 -4.30
CA ASP A 149 -17.77 -0.05 -3.00
C ASP A 149 -16.36 -0.04 -2.38
N ALA A 150 -15.32 -0.30 -3.18
CA ALA A 150 -13.93 -0.23 -2.70
C ALA A 150 -13.55 1.15 -2.14
N TYR A 151 -14.21 2.23 -2.57
CA TYR A 151 -14.00 3.58 -2.05
C TYR A 151 -14.88 3.91 -0.84
N ASN A 152 -16.10 3.38 -0.78
CA ASN A 152 -17.15 3.92 0.09
C ASN A 152 -17.64 2.96 1.18
N LEU A 153 -17.39 1.65 1.09
CA LEU A 153 -17.74 0.70 2.15
C LEU A 153 -17.04 1.06 3.45
N SER A 154 -17.75 0.81 4.55
CA SER A 154 -17.21 0.93 5.90
C SER A 154 -16.50 -0.35 6.37
N ASP A 155 -16.77 -1.46 5.70
CA ASP A 155 -16.10 -2.72 5.94
C ASP A 155 -14.60 -2.61 5.57
N PRO A 156 -13.71 -3.26 6.32
CA PRO A 156 -12.28 -3.14 6.08
C PRO A 156 -11.82 -3.83 4.79
N LEU A 157 -12.56 -4.84 4.35
CA LEU A 157 -12.18 -5.68 3.22
C LEU A 157 -13.25 -5.67 2.13
N ILE A 158 -12.81 -5.92 0.90
CA ILE A 158 -13.65 -6.13 -0.26
C ILE A 158 -13.09 -7.30 -1.09
N SER A 159 -13.99 -8.18 -1.54
CA SER A 159 -13.65 -9.26 -2.46
C SER A 159 -13.65 -8.74 -3.90
N ILE A 160 -12.65 -9.15 -4.67
CA ILE A 160 -12.48 -8.79 -6.07
C ILE A 160 -12.37 -10.08 -6.88
N PRO A 161 -13.50 -10.52 -7.48
CA PRO A 161 -13.53 -11.76 -8.25
C PRO A 161 -12.74 -11.65 -9.56
N ASP A 162 -12.69 -10.46 -10.15
CA ASP A 162 -12.07 -10.18 -11.43
C ASP A 162 -10.71 -9.49 -11.19
N GLY A 163 -9.64 -10.23 -11.21
CA GLY A 163 -8.29 -9.68 -10.99
C GLY A 163 -7.36 -10.00 -12.15
N TYR A 164 -6.34 -9.16 -12.37
CA TYR A 164 -5.25 -9.47 -13.28
C TYR A 164 -3.96 -9.80 -12.49
N PRO A 165 -3.32 -10.95 -12.74
CA PRO A 165 -3.81 -12.09 -13.55
C PRO A 165 -5.10 -12.68 -12.97
N ASP A 166 -5.85 -13.46 -13.72
CA ASP A 166 -7.16 -14.06 -13.41
C ASP A 166 -7.15 -14.91 -12.11
N VAL A 167 -6.99 -14.25 -10.98
CA VAL A 167 -7.00 -14.85 -9.65
C VAL A 167 -7.83 -13.94 -8.76
N PRO A 168 -8.86 -14.45 -8.08
CA PRO A 168 -9.63 -13.67 -7.11
C PRO A 168 -8.72 -13.05 -6.06
N ARG A 169 -9.12 -11.89 -5.55
CA ARG A 169 -8.34 -11.13 -4.57
C ARG A 169 -9.22 -10.63 -3.43
N ILE A 170 -8.56 -10.39 -2.32
CA ILE A 170 -9.13 -9.69 -1.18
C ILE A 170 -8.31 -8.40 -1.03
N SER A 171 -8.97 -7.26 -0.99
CA SER A 171 -8.33 -5.96 -0.86
C SER A 171 -8.86 -5.22 0.36
N MET A 172 -8.01 -4.42 0.98
CA MET A 172 -8.50 -3.39 1.88
C MET A 172 -9.27 -2.33 1.11
N THR A 173 -10.32 -1.80 1.72
CA THR A 173 -11.04 -0.64 1.21
C THR A 173 -10.22 0.62 1.38
N LEU A 174 -10.51 1.65 0.57
CA LEU A 174 -9.82 2.93 0.70
C LEU A 174 -10.03 3.57 2.08
N LYS A 175 -11.21 3.38 2.68
CA LYS A 175 -11.47 3.87 4.05
C LYS A 175 -10.61 3.18 5.09
N GLU A 176 -10.37 1.88 4.94
CA GLU A 176 -9.50 1.15 5.85
C GLU A 176 -8.05 1.62 5.71
N LEU A 177 -7.53 1.73 4.48
CA LEU A 177 -6.21 2.28 4.21
C LEU A 177 -6.04 3.70 4.76
N ASN A 178 -7.13 4.50 4.72
CA ASN A 178 -7.14 5.86 5.24
C ASN A 178 -7.06 5.96 6.77
N LYS A 179 -7.16 4.87 7.53
CA LYS A 179 -6.85 4.86 8.97
C LYS A 179 -5.35 4.94 9.27
N SER A 180 -4.50 4.91 8.25
CA SER A 180 -3.04 4.98 8.43
C SER A 180 -2.57 6.40 8.76
N ASP A 181 -1.55 6.52 9.63
CA ASP A 181 -0.86 7.79 9.91
C ASP A 181 0.08 8.18 8.79
N GLU A 182 0.77 7.20 8.25
CA GLU A 182 1.76 7.36 7.20
C GLU A 182 1.45 6.36 6.08
N ILE A 183 1.27 6.85 4.87
CA ILE A 183 1.10 6.03 3.67
C ILE A 183 2.29 6.29 2.75
N ILE A 184 3.07 5.26 2.49
CA ILE A 184 4.19 5.32 1.56
C ILE A 184 3.76 4.65 0.26
N LEU A 185 3.67 5.45 -0.80
CA LEU A 185 3.47 4.95 -2.16
C LEU A 185 4.84 4.75 -2.81
N LEU A 186 5.20 3.49 -3.05
CA LEU A 186 6.48 3.11 -3.61
C LEU A 186 6.40 2.98 -5.13
N ILE A 187 7.08 3.86 -5.84
CA ILE A 187 7.09 3.92 -7.31
C ILE A 187 8.53 3.91 -7.81
N LYS A 188 8.95 2.81 -8.45
CA LYS A 188 10.31 2.67 -9.01
C LYS A 188 10.40 3.02 -10.50
N ASP A 189 9.28 3.21 -11.15
CA ASP A 189 9.17 3.41 -12.59
C ASP A 189 8.77 4.86 -12.89
N LYS A 190 9.60 5.56 -13.69
CA LYS A 190 9.34 6.95 -14.07
C LYS A 190 8.00 7.12 -14.79
N VAL A 191 7.60 6.15 -15.61
CA VAL A 191 6.32 6.21 -16.32
C VAL A 191 5.15 6.29 -15.35
N LYS A 192 5.25 5.63 -14.19
CA LYS A 192 4.24 5.72 -13.13
C LYS A 192 4.24 7.07 -12.42
N ILE A 193 5.41 7.70 -12.26
CA ILE A 193 5.51 9.08 -11.75
C ILE A 193 4.83 10.03 -12.75
N ASP A 194 5.13 9.90 -14.04
CA ASP A 194 4.49 10.70 -15.09
C ASP A 194 2.97 10.49 -15.09
N LEU A 195 2.51 9.25 -14.83
CA LEU A 195 1.08 8.93 -14.73
C LEU A 195 0.40 9.70 -13.59
N ILE A 196 0.96 9.71 -12.39
CA ILE A 196 0.35 10.42 -11.25
C ILE A 196 0.43 11.94 -11.37
N CYS A 197 1.42 12.46 -12.11
CA CYS A 197 1.58 13.89 -12.38
C CYS A 197 0.74 14.34 -13.58
N SER A 198 0.18 13.40 -14.38
CA SER A 198 -0.62 13.76 -15.55
C SER A 198 -2.01 14.28 -15.13
N ASN A 199 -2.48 15.27 -15.89
CA ASN A 199 -3.84 15.77 -15.70
C ASN A 199 -4.87 14.85 -16.34
N ARG A 200 -5.84 14.49 -15.53
CA ARG A 200 -7.01 13.74 -15.95
C ARG A 200 -8.28 14.51 -15.63
N THR A 201 -9.28 14.37 -16.48
CA THR A 201 -10.63 14.80 -16.16
C THR A 201 -11.29 13.82 -15.17
N ASN A 202 -12.38 14.23 -14.52
CA ASN A 202 -13.10 13.34 -13.59
C ASN A 202 -13.55 12.03 -14.27
N SER A 203 -13.82 12.04 -15.58
CA SER A 203 -14.18 10.84 -16.34
C SER A 203 -12.99 9.93 -16.68
N GLU A 204 -11.77 10.42 -16.52
CA GLU A 204 -10.52 9.69 -16.75
C GLU A 204 -9.78 9.37 -15.43
N ALA A 205 -10.42 9.69 -14.30
CA ALA A 205 -9.81 9.51 -12.99
C ALA A 205 -9.51 8.04 -12.70
N LEU A 206 -8.28 7.78 -12.29
CA LEU A 206 -7.80 6.46 -11.90
C LEU A 206 -7.93 6.25 -10.38
N PRO A 207 -7.90 5.01 -9.89
CA PRO A 207 -7.95 4.75 -8.45
C PRO A 207 -6.91 5.54 -7.66
N ILE A 208 -5.70 5.69 -8.18
CA ILE A 208 -4.61 6.44 -7.55
C ILE A 208 -4.99 7.92 -7.29
N ASP A 209 -5.78 8.54 -8.16
CA ASP A 209 -6.21 9.93 -7.98
C ASP A 209 -7.10 10.06 -6.74
N LYS A 210 -7.93 9.03 -6.50
CA LYS A 210 -8.79 8.97 -5.31
C LYS A 210 -7.97 8.79 -4.03
N LEU A 211 -6.94 7.93 -4.04
CA LEU A 211 -6.01 7.77 -2.94
C LEU A 211 -5.28 9.08 -2.64
N ILE A 212 -4.71 9.73 -3.65
CA ILE A 212 -3.99 11.00 -3.51
C ILE A 212 -4.90 12.07 -2.91
N SER A 213 -6.12 12.20 -3.43
CA SER A 213 -7.08 13.18 -2.95
C SER A 213 -7.49 12.94 -1.49
N MET A 214 -7.74 11.68 -1.11
CA MET A 214 -8.28 11.34 0.20
C MET A 214 -7.21 11.29 1.29
N CYS A 215 -5.98 10.92 0.94
CA CYS A 215 -4.87 10.71 1.89
C CYS A 215 -3.76 11.74 1.76
N SER A 216 -4.02 12.90 1.16
CA SER A 216 -2.99 13.87 0.78
C SER A 216 -2.14 14.38 1.95
N ASP A 217 -2.65 14.47 3.14
CA ASP A 217 -1.96 14.97 4.35
C ASP A 217 -0.91 14.00 4.90
N LYS A 218 -1.04 12.72 4.61
CA LYS A 218 -0.22 11.62 5.15
C LYS A 218 0.44 10.74 4.06
N LEU A 219 0.27 11.12 2.80
CA LEU A 219 0.85 10.40 1.67
C LEU A 219 2.25 10.91 1.36
N HIS A 220 3.20 9.99 1.30
CA HIS A 220 4.56 10.17 0.83
C HIS A 220 4.79 9.28 -0.39
N ILE A 221 5.44 9.82 -1.42
CA ILE A 221 5.74 9.08 -2.65
C ILE A 221 7.25 8.90 -2.72
N PHE A 222 7.70 7.65 -2.66
CA PHE A 222 9.12 7.31 -2.75
C PHE A 222 9.42 6.77 -4.14
N SER A 223 10.36 7.40 -4.84
CA SER A 223 10.73 7.03 -6.21
C SER A 223 12.23 6.92 -6.42
N VAL A 224 12.63 6.18 -7.45
CA VAL A 224 13.99 6.22 -7.99
C VAL A 224 14.02 7.26 -9.09
N GLY A 225 14.98 8.19 -9.02
CA GLY A 225 15.20 9.24 -10.03
C GLY A 225 16.04 8.78 -11.21
#